data_0c1ff0622ed635bd586e9d3bf02ee63e
#
_entry.id   0c1ff0622ed635bd586e9d3bf02ee63e
#
_cell.length_a   1.000
_cell.length_b   1.000
_cell.length_c   1.000
_cell.angle_alpha   90.00
_cell.angle_beta   90.00
_cell.angle_gamma   90.00
#
_symmetry.space_group_name_H-M   'P 1'
#
loop_
_entity.id
_entity.type
_entity.pdbx_description
1 polymer ?
#
loop_
_entity_poly.entity_id
_entity_poly.type
_entity_poly.pdbx_seq_one_letter_code
_entity_poly.pdbx_strand_id
1 'polypeptide(L)'
;MGRVIAVANQKGGVGKTTTAINLSACLAEKGQKVLAIDMDPQGNMTSGLGIDKDEVEKNIYDLMIGQVGVEEVLQKEAIENLDIIPTSIDLSAAEIELIGVDDKEFIIRNAIAPIKDNYEYIIIDCPPSLSMLTINAMTTADSVLVPIQCEYYALEGLSQLIHTVELVKERLNPILEIEGVVFTMYDARTNLSLQVVENVKENLQQHIYKTIIPRNIRLAEAPSYGMPINLYDPKSTGASAYQRLADEVMNRE
;
A
#
# COMPACT_ATOMS: atom_id res chain seq x y z
N MET A 1 -4.10 -9.38 16.91
CA MET A 1 -4.14 -7.95 16.56
C MET A 1 -3.66 -7.82 15.12
N GLY A 2 -4.49 -7.32 14.22
CA GLY A 2 -4.16 -7.25 12.80
C GLY A 2 -2.95 -6.37 12.54
N ARG A 3 -2.07 -6.79 11.64
CA ARG A 3 -0.86 -6.05 11.25
C ARG A 3 -1.21 -5.02 10.18
N VAL A 4 -0.95 -3.74 10.44
CA VAL A 4 -1.23 -2.64 9.51
C VAL A 4 0.04 -2.25 8.77
N ILE A 5 0.03 -2.36 7.44
CA ILE A 5 1.17 -2.07 6.57
C ILE A 5 0.79 -0.97 5.58
N ALA A 6 1.44 0.18 5.65
CA ALA A 6 1.32 1.21 4.64
C ALA A 6 2.29 0.95 3.48
N VAL A 7 1.80 0.99 2.25
CA VAL A 7 2.64 0.86 1.05
C VAL A 7 2.92 2.26 0.52
N ALA A 8 4.13 2.76 0.77
CA ALA A 8 4.46 4.16 0.53
C ALA A 8 5.78 4.35 -0.22
N ASN A 9 5.82 5.35 -1.09
CA ASN A 9 7.01 5.93 -1.71
C ASN A 9 6.63 7.27 -2.32
N GLN A 10 7.48 8.29 -2.18
CA GLN A 10 7.25 9.63 -2.75
C GLN A 10 7.26 9.64 -4.27
N LYS A 11 8.02 8.71 -4.88
CA LYS A 11 8.12 8.62 -6.33
C LYS A 11 6.86 8.00 -6.93
N GLY A 12 6.28 8.65 -7.93
CA GLY A 12 5.20 8.08 -8.74
C GLY A 12 5.70 6.93 -9.61
N GLY A 13 4.81 5.97 -9.92
CA GLY A 13 5.10 4.91 -10.86
C GLY A 13 6.03 3.79 -10.38
N VAL A 14 6.38 3.73 -9.08
CA VAL A 14 7.27 2.67 -8.54
C VAL A 14 6.53 1.37 -8.19
N GLY A 15 5.23 1.27 -8.45
CA GLY A 15 4.44 0.07 -8.21
C GLY A 15 3.83 -0.02 -6.81
N LYS A 16 3.56 1.10 -6.12
CA LYS A 16 2.86 1.12 -4.82
C LYS A 16 1.53 0.40 -4.91
N THR A 17 0.61 0.95 -5.69
CA THR A 17 -0.74 0.41 -5.88
C THR A 17 -0.72 -1.03 -6.38
N THR A 18 0.15 -1.34 -7.36
CA THR A 18 0.33 -2.71 -7.85
C THR A 18 0.75 -3.65 -6.72
N THR A 19 1.64 -3.20 -5.83
CA THR A 19 2.08 -3.99 -4.67
C THR A 19 0.97 -4.12 -3.65
N ALA A 20 0.25 -3.04 -3.33
CA ALA A 20 -0.85 -3.07 -2.37
C ALA A 20 -1.97 -4.02 -2.83
N ILE A 21 -2.42 -3.94 -4.09
CA ILE A 21 -3.43 -4.84 -4.68
C ILE A 21 -2.98 -6.30 -4.59
N ASN A 22 -1.80 -6.60 -5.13
CA ASN A 22 -1.39 -7.99 -5.32
C ASN A 22 -0.92 -8.63 -4.02
N LEU A 23 -0.33 -7.88 -3.09
CA LEU A 23 -0.01 -8.37 -1.75
C LEU A 23 -1.30 -8.70 -0.99
N SER A 24 -2.29 -7.79 -0.98
CA SER A 24 -3.59 -8.02 -0.33
C SER A 24 -4.28 -9.28 -0.86
N ALA A 25 -4.34 -9.42 -2.19
CA ALA A 25 -4.98 -10.57 -2.82
C ALA A 25 -4.22 -11.89 -2.57
N CYS A 26 -2.88 -11.88 -2.57
CA CYS A 26 -2.09 -13.07 -2.27
C CYS A 26 -2.16 -13.48 -0.78
N LEU A 27 -2.25 -12.52 0.15
CA LEU A 27 -2.49 -12.80 1.57
C LEU A 27 -3.89 -13.42 1.77
N ALA A 28 -4.91 -12.87 1.12
CA ALA A 28 -6.29 -13.38 1.17
C ALA A 28 -6.39 -14.81 0.60
N GLU A 29 -5.73 -15.09 -0.54
CA GLU A 29 -5.65 -16.44 -1.14
C GLU A 29 -4.99 -17.45 -0.19
N LYS A 30 -4.09 -17.01 0.69
CA LYS A 30 -3.47 -17.84 1.74
C LYS A 30 -4.34 -17.99 3.00
N GLY A 31 -5.60 -17.54 2.95
CA GLY A 31 -6.60 -17.68 4.01
C GLY A 31 -6.51 -16.62 5.10
N GLN A 32 -5.73 -15.55 4.89
CA GLN A 32 -5.69 -14.41 5.82
C GLN A 32 -6.92 -13.51 5.57
N LYS A 33 -7.52 -12.99 6.65
CA LYS A 33 -8.53 -11.93 6.53
C LYS A 33 -7.81 -10.59 6.33
N VAL A 34 -8.06 -9.97 5.19
CA VAL A 34 -7.36 -8.76 4.76
C VAL A 34 -8.34 -7.61 4.57
N LEU A 35 -7.95 -6.43 5.04
CA LEU A 35 -8.59 -5.16 4.68
C LEU A 35 -7.64 -4.35 3.80
N ALA A 36 -8.09 -3.97 2.62
CA ALA A 36 -7.44 -3.00 1.76
C ALA A 36 -8.00 -1.61 2.02
N ILE A 37 -7.15 -0.59 2.10
CA ILE A 37 -7.56 0.81 2.24
C ILE A 37 -6.89 1.62 1.15
N ASP A 38 -7.69 2.22 0.25
CA ASP A 38 -7.19 3.06 -0.82
C ASP A 38 -7.14 4.52 -0.35
N MET A 39 -5.93 5.04 -0.12
CA MET A 39 -5.68 6.43 0.31
C MET A 39 -5.20 7.33 -0.85
N ASP A 40 -5.14 6.81 -2.08
CA ASP A 40 -4.79 7.61 -3.26
C ASP A 40 -6.06 8.13 -3.94
N PRO A 41 -6.27 9.45 -4.05
CA PRO A 41 -7.45 10.03 -4.74
C PRO A 41 -7.64 9.54 -6.18
N GLN A 42 -6.60 8.98 -6.81
CA GLN A 42 -6.71 8.38 -8.13
C GLN A 42 -7.56 7.09 -8.14
N GLY A 43 -7.71 6.43 -7.00
CA GLY A 43 -8.55 5.24 -6.84
C GLY A 43 -8.10 4.05 -7.68
N ASN A 44 -6.77 3.91 -7.88
CA ASN A 44 -6.23 2.83 -8.70
C ASN A 44 -6.31 1.48 -7.99
N MET A 45 -6.22 1.44 -6.65
CA MET A 45 -6.43 0.22 -5.88
C MET A 45 -7.92 -0.18 -5.91
N THR A 46 -8.81 0.78 -5.75
CA THR A 46 -10.26 0.59 -5.82
C THR A 46 -10.66 -0.08 -7.13
N SER A 47 -10.30 0.52 -8.27
CA SER A 47 -10.61 -0.07 -9.59
C SER A 47 -9.84 -1.36 -9.87
N GLY A 48 -8.60 -1.47 -9.39
CA GLY A 48 -7.78 -2.68 -9.57
C GLY A 48 -8.27 -3.89 -8.78
N LEU A 49 -9.15 -3.70 -7.80
CA LEU A 49 -9.88 -4.75 -7.06
C LEU A 49 -11.32 -4.95 -7.57
N GLY A 50 -11.65 -4.36 -8.72
CA GLY A 50 -12.93 -4.59 -9.41
C GLY A 50 -14.08 -3.71 -8.93
N ILE A 51 -13.82 -2.70 -8.10
CA ILE A 51 -14.84 -1.77 -7.66
C ILE A 51 -14.99 -0.63 -8.68
N ASP A 52 -16.21 -0.39 -9.15
CA ASP A 52 -16.51 0.76 -9.99
C ASP A 52 -16.58 2.03 -9.13
N LYS A 53 -15.62 2.94 -9.34
CA LYS A 53 -15.52 4.18 -8.57
C LYS A 53 -16.73 5.09 -8.73
N ASP A 54 -17.41 5.02 -9.87
CA ASP A 54 -18.57 5.85 -10.19
C ASP A 54 -19.84 5.34 -9.47
N GLU A 55 -19.84 4.07 -9.00
CA GLU A 55 -20.93 3.46 -8.24
C GLU A 55 -20.72 3.51 -6.72
N VAL A 56 -19.57 4.01 -6.26
CA VAL A 56 -19.27 4.12 -4.81
C VAL A 56 -19.98 5.33 -4.22
N GLU A 57 -21.07 5.09 -3.47
CA GLU A 57 -21.83 6.15 -2.81
C GLU A 57 -21.12 6.76 -1.61
N LYS A 58 -20.40 5.92 -0.82
CA LYS A 58 -19.66 6.33 0.39
C LYS A 58 -18.27 5.72 0.35
N ASN A 59 -17.29 6.51 0.69
CA ASN A 59 -15.88 6.14 0.57
C ASN A 59 -15.01 6.74 1.68
N ILE A 60 -13.70 6.57 1.59
CA ILE A 60 -12.77 7.04 2.61
C ILE A 60 -12.78 8.56 2.80
N TYR A 61 -13.15 9.34 1.80
CA TYR A 61 -13.31 10.79 1.95
C TYR A 61 -14.42 11.12 2.97
N ASP A 62 -15.61 10.51 2.82
CA ASP A 62 -16.73 10.72 3.75
C ASP A 62 -16.38 10.30 5.18
N LEU A 63 -15.59 9.23 5.31
CA LEU A 63 -15.05 8.76 6.59
C LEU A 63 -14.09 9.80 7.19
N MET A 64 -13.17 10.35 6.38
CA MET A 64 -12.17 11.30 6.85
C MET A 64 -12.75 12.63 7.30
N ILE A 65 -13.80 13.12 6.63
CA ILE A 65 -14.49 14.34 7.03
C ILE A 65 -15.58 14.12 8.11
N GLY A 66 -15.72 12.88 8.59
CA GLY A 66 -16.59 12.53 9.72
C GLY A 66 -18.09 12.47 9.38
N GLN A 67 -18.44 12.33 8.11
CA GLN A 67 -19.85 12.23 7.68
C GLN A 67 -20.45 10.85 7.92
N VAL A 68 -19.61 9.80 7.92
CA VAL A 68 -20.05 8.40 8.04
C VAL A 68 -19.12 7.59 8.95
N GLY A 69 -19.63 6.47 9.45
CA GLY A 69 -18.83 5.49 10.18
C GLY A 69 -18.12 4.50 9.26
N VAL A 70 -17.12 3.78 9.79
CA VAL A 70 -16.30 2.84 9.02
C VAL A 70 -17.11 1.70 8.39
N GLU A 71 -18.15 1.22 9.07
CA GLU A 71 -19.02 0.16 8.55
C GLU A 71 -19.83 0.58 7.30
N GLU A 72 -20.04 1.89 7.11
CA GLU A 72 -20.80 2.42 5.98
C GLU A 72 -19.95 2.54 4.70
N VAL A 73 -18.64 2.64 4.84
CA VAL A 73 -17.70 2.73 3.71
C VAL A 73 -17.05 1.38 3.38
N LEU A 74 -17.20 0.40 4.27
CA LEU A 74 -16.58 -0.92 4.12
C LEU A 74 -17.32 -1.75 3.07
N GLN A 75 -16.63 -2.08 1.98
CA GLN A 75 -17.11 -3.04 0.99
C GLN A 75 -16.52 -4.41 1.29
N LYS A 76 -17.41 -5.35 1.64
CA LYS A 76 -17.04 -6.71 2.03
C LYS A 76 -16.88 -7.61 0.80
N GLU A 77 -15.94 -8.54 0.91
CA GLU A 77 -15.75 -9.60 -0.09
C GLU A 77 -15.53 -9.06 -1.53
N ALA A 78 -14.77 -7.96 -1.67
CA ALA A 78 -14.29 -7.56 -2.99
C ALA A 78 -13.59 -8.75 -3.69
N ILE A 79 -12.90 -9.56 -2.91
CA ILE A 79 -12.39 -10.89 -3.25
C ILE A 79 -12.56 -11.75 -1.99
N GLU A 80 -12.61 -13.08 -2.12
CA GLU A 80 -12.67 -13.98 -0.98
C GLU A 80 -11.59 -13.66 0.07
N ASN A 81 -11.98 -13.43 1.32
CA ASN A 81 -11.15 -12.99 2.45
C ASN A 81 -10.54 -11.58 2.31
N LEU A 82 -10.95 -10.76 1.36
CA LEU A 82 -10.47 -9.41 1.14
C LEU A 82 -11.62 -8.41 1.09
N ASP A 83 -11.68 -7.56 2.11
CA ASP A 83 -12.55 -6.38 2.16
C ASP A 83 -11.78 -5.13 1.71
N ILE A 84 -12.50 -4.08 1.28
CA ILE A 84 -11.89 -2.81 0.89
C ILE A 84 -12.66 -1.62 1.44
N ILE A 85 -11.91 -0.57 1.85
CA ILE A 85 -12.41 0.80 1.97
C ILE A 85 -11.99 1.54 0.70
N PRO A 86 -12.93 1.80 -0.23
CA PRO A 86 -12.64 2.43 -1.51
C PRO A 86 -12.43 3.94 -1.37
N THR A 87 -11.88 4.54 -2.42
CA THR A 87 -11.69 5.98 -2.54
C THR A 87 -12.41 6.56 -3.75
N SER A 88 -12.53 7.90 -3.76
CA SER A 88 -12.89 8.69 -4.93
C SER A 88 -11.94 9.89 -5.10
N ILE A 89 -12.09 10.62 -6.20
CA ILE A 89 -11.31 11.83 -6.48
C ILE A 89 -11.55 12.91 -5.41
N ASP A 90 -12.71 12.88 -4.73
CA ASP A 90 -13.08 13.84 -3.69
C ASP A 90 -12.13 13.77 -2.48
N LEU A 91 -11.42 12.66 -2.28
CA LEU A 91 -10.41 12.55 -1.24
C LEU A 91 -9.32 13.64 -1.34
N SER A 92 -9.10 14.21 -2.54
CA SER A 92 -8.21 15.36 -2.70
C SER A 92 -8.67 16.58 -1.92
N ALA A 93 -9.98 16.75 -1.68
CA ALA A 93 -10.53 17.87 -0.93
C ALA A 93 -10.28 17.73 0.57
N ALA A 94 -10.16 16.51 1.09
CA ALA A 94 -9.93 16.25 2.51
C ALA A 94 -8.67 16.95 3.04
N GLU A 95 -7.62 17.09 2.21
CA GLU A 95 -6.39 17.77 2.61
C GLU A 95 -6.61 19.26 2.92
N ILE A 96 -7.58 19.89 2.27
CA ILE A 96 -7.96 21.30 2.48
C ILE A 96 -8.96 21.40 3.64
N GLU A 97 -9.95 20.53 3.67
CA GLU A 97 -11.04 20.57 4.67
C GLU A 97 -10.56 20.24 6.07
N LEU A 98 -9.52 19.44 6.19
CA LEU A 98 -8.91 19.09 7.48
C LEU A 98 -7.92 20.15 7.99
N ILE A 99 -7.72 21.27 7.27
CA ILE A 99 -6.91 22.38 7.78
C ILE A 99 -7.60 22.95 9.01
N GLY A 100 -6.92 22.91 10.17
CA GLY A 100 -7.46 23.43 11.44
C GLY A 100 -8.30 22.43 12.25
N VAL A 101 -8.46 21.21 11.78
CA VAL A 101 -9.03 20.10 12.58
C VAL A 101 -7.96 19.59 13.53
N ASP A 102 -8.31 19.49 14.82
CA ASP A 102 -7.43 18.91 15.84
C ASP A 102 -7.25 17.38 15.60
N ASP A 103 -6.06 16.87 15.89
CA ASP A 103 -5.72 15.44 15.75
C ASP A 103 -5.98 14.84 14.35
N LYS A 104 -5.97 15.69 13.32
CA LYS A 104 -6.21 15.29 11.92
C LYS A 104 -5.28 14.22 11.39
N GLU A 105 -4.12 14.08 11.98
CA GLU A 105 -3.13 13.04 11.65
C GLU A 105 -3.58 11.64 12.07
N PHE A 106 -4.59 11.52 12.95
CA PHE A 106 -5.04 10.26 13.55
C PHE A 106 -6.45 9.84 13.10
N ILE A 107 -7.05 10.54 12.15
CA ILE A 107 -8.44 10.30 11.72
C ILE A 107 -8.65 8.84 11.30
N ILE A 108 -7.82 8.33 10.40
CA ILE A 108 -7.96 6.94 9.89
C ILE A 108 -7.70 5.92 10.99
N ARG A 109 -6.67 6.14 11.81
CA ARG A 109 -6.37 5.28 12.97
C ARG A 109 -7.57 5.13 13.89
N ASN A 110 -8.22 6.25 14.21
CA ASN A 110 -9.38 6.27 15.11
C ASN A 110 -10.61 5.67 14.43
N ALA A 111 -10.82 5.94 13.15
CA ALA A 111 -11.97 5.46 12.40
C ALA A 111 -11.97 3.94 12.22
N ILE A 112 -10.81 3.31 11.98
CA ILE A 112 -10.74 1.86 11.78
C ILE A 112 -10.56 1.07 13.08
N ALA A 113 -10.31 1.73 14.21
CA ALA A 113 -10.09 1.06 15.49
C ALA A 113 -11.17 0.01 15.86
N PRO A 114 -12.47 0.26 15.61
CA PRO A 114 -13.54 -0.71 15.93
C PRO A 114 -13.47 -2.01 15.13
N ILE A 115 -12.87 -1.99 13.92
CA ILE A 115 -12.85 -3.14 13.01
C ILE A 115 -11.46 -3.75 12.84
N LYS A 116 -10.39 -3.10 13.34
CA LYS A 116 -8.99 -3.51 13.17
C LYS A 116 -8.76 -4.98 13.55
N ASP A 117 -9.35 -5.43 14.64
CA ASP A 117 -9.14 -6.79 15.17
C ASP A 117 -9.90 -7.88 14.41
N ASN A 118 -10.72 -7.52 13.42
CA ASN A 118 -11.40 -8.47 12.53
C ASN A 118 -10.48 -8.98 11.41
N TYR A 119 -9.31 -8.37 11.23
CA TYR A 119 -8.37 -8.65 10.14
C TYR A 119 -7.01 -9.09 10.66
N GLU A 120 -6.38 -10.04 9.95
CA GLU A 120 -4.98 -10.40 10.18
C GLU A 120 -4.02 -9.38 9.56
N TYR A 121 -4.41 -8.80 8.41
CA TYR A 121 -3.64 -7.77 7.71
C TYR A 121 -4.53 -6.61 7.28
N ILE A 122 -4.01 -5.39 7.41
CA ILE A 122 -4.59 -4.17 6.83
C ILE A 122 -3.52 -3.55 5.95
N ILE A 123 -3.80 -3.45 4.66
CA ILE A 123 -2.87 -2.89 3.67
C ILE A 123 -3.39 -1.54 3.19
N ILE A 124 -2.59 -0.49 3.37
CA ILE A 124 -2.96 0.88 3.01
C ILE A 124 -2.15 1.31 1.78
N ASP A 125 -2.81 1.60 0.66
CA ASP A 125 -2.16 2.19 -0.53
C ASP A 125 -2.06 3.70 -0.37
N CYS A 126 -0.85 4.24 -0.50
CA CYS A 126 -0.57 5.65 -0.29
C CYS A 126 -0.37 6.41 -1.61
N PRO A 127 -0.79 7.69 -1.70
CA PRO A 127 -0.51 8.53 -2.85
C PRO A 127 1.01 8.80 -3.01
N PRO A 128 1.46 9.27 -4.20
CA PRO A 128 2.86 9.57 -4.46
C PRO A 128 3.31 10.93 -3.88
N SER A 129 2.85 11.24 -2.68
CA SER A 129 3.16 12.51 -1.99
C SER A 129 3.30 12.25 -0.49
N LEU A 130 4.05 13.09 0.22
CA LEU A 130 4.09 13.10 1.68
C LEU A 130 3.07 14.11 2.22
N SER A 131 1.83 13.94 1.81
CA SER A 131 0.71 14.78 2.20
C SER A 131 0.06 14.31 3.51
N MET A 132 -1.01 14.99 3.93
CA MET A 132 -1.81 14.61 5.09
C MET A 132 -2.38 13.19 4.97
N LEU A 133 -2.70 12.74 3.76
CA LEU A 133 -3.18 11.39 3.51
C LEU A 133 -2.11 10.35 3.85
N THR A 134 -0.88 10.55 3.38
CA THR A 134 0.24 9.66 3.70
C THR A 134 0.60 9.68 5.20
N ILE A 135 0.49 10.83 5.85
CA ILE A 135 0.70 10.93 7.31
C ILE A 135 -0.38 10.12 8.04
N ASN A 136 -1.66 10.21 7.65
CA ASN A 136 -2.73 9.38 8.22
C ASN A 136 -2.47 7.89 8.02
N ALA A 137 -1.99 7.47 6.85
CA ALA A 137 -1.59 6.09 6.62
C ALA A 137 -0.46 5.66 7.58
N MET A 138 0.59 6.47 7.72
CA MET A 138 1.74 6.16 8.58
C MET A 138 1.42 6.21 10.08
N THR A 139 0.51 7.07 10.54
CA THR A 139 0.07 7.10 11.93
C THR A 139 -0.81 5.89 12.28
N THR A 140 -1.50 5.34 11.30
CA THR A 140 -2.34 4.15 11.43
C THR A 140 -1.53 2.85 11.36
N ALA A 141 -0.44 2.85 10.58
CA ALA A 141 0.35 1.65 10.30
C ALA A 141 1.26 1.24 11.45
N ASP A 142 1.51 -0.06 11.54
CA ASP A 142 2.57 -0.64 12.37
C ASP A 142 3.91 -0.55 11.62
N SER A 143 3.87 -0.64 10.27
CA SER A 143 5.07 -0.58 9.44
C SER A 143 4.80 -0.04 8.03
N VAL A 144 5.90 0.36 7.33
CA VAL A 144 5.89 0.87 5.95
C VAL A 144 6.63 -0.07 5.03
N LEU A 145 5.94 -0.68 4.07
CA LEU A 145 6.53 -1.42 2.96
C LEU A 145 6.87 -0.44 1.82
N VAL A 146 8.10 -0.51 1.34
CA VAL A 146 8.64 0.47 0.39
C VAL A 146 8.96 -0.18 -0.96
N PRO A 147 8.06 -0.10 -1.94
CA PRO A 147 8.38 -0.49 -3.31
C PRO A 147 9.34 0.52 -3.93
N ILE A 148 10.44 0.02 -4.52
CA ILE A 148 11.39 0.86 -5.26
C ILE A 148 11.64 0.29 -6.65
N GLN A 149 11.60 1.16 -7.65
CA GLN A 149 11.96 0.79 -9.01
C GLN A 149 13.48 0.75 -9.15
N CYS A 150 14.01 -0.22 -9.91
CA CYS A 150 15.46 -0.35 -10.17
C CYS A 150 15.94 0.72 -11.17
N GLU A 151 15.96 1.99 -10.72
CA GLU A 151 16.39 3.17 -11.47
C GLU A 151 17.46 3.96 -10.73
N TYR A 152 18.19 4.81 -11.43
CA TYR A 152 19.36 5.55 -10.91
C TYR A 152 19.08 6.36 -9.63
N TYR A 153 17.91 7.01 -9.54
CA TYR A 153 17.54 7.83 -8.37
C TYR A 153 16.83 7.05 -7.24
N ALA A 154 16.91 5.72 -7.24
CA ALA A 154 16.20 4.90 -6.26
C ALA A 154 16.62 5.19 -4.81
N LEU A 155 17.92 5.36 -4.56
CA LEU A 155 18.47 5.64 -3.21
C LEU A 155 18.09 7.02 -2.66
N GLU A 156 18.04 8.04 -3.50
CA GLU A 156 17.70 9.40 -3.06
C GLU A 156 16.26 9.45 -2.54
N GLY A 157 15.32 8.94 -3.34
CA GLY A 157 13.92 8.87 -2.91
C GLY A 157 13.69 8.00 -1.69
N LEU A 158 14.44 6.88 -1.58
CA LEU A 158 14.38 6.00 -0.41
C LEU A 158 14.87 6.70 0.86
N SER A 159 16.00 7.43 0.80
CA SER A 159 16.54 8.16 1.94
C SER A 159 15.59 9.24 2.45
N GLN A 160 14.91 9.94 1.55
CA GLN A 160 13.91 10.96 1.91
C GLN A 160 12.68 10.32 2.59
N LEU A 161 12.22 9.17 2.10
CA LEU A 161 11.11 8.45 2.73
C LEU A 161 11.48 7.93 4.12
N ILE A 162 12.67 7.34 4.28
CA ILE A 162 13.17 6.86 5.58
C ILE A 162 13.19 8.01 6.59
N HIS A 163 13.74 9.15 6.20
CA HIS A 163 13.74 10.34 7.06
C HIS A 163 12.31 10.75 7.47
N THR A 164 11.35 10.69 6.56
CA THR A 164 9.96 11.00 6.89
C THR A 164 9.36 9.99 7.86
N VAL A 165 9.61 8.69 7.67
CA VAL A 165 9.18 7.64 8.59
C VAL A 165 9.76 7.88 9.98
N GLU A 166 11.04 8.25 10.10
CA GLU A 166 11.69 8.60 11.37
C GLU A 166 11.02 9.79 12.05
N LEU A 167 10.68 10.84 11.30
CA LEU A 167 9.95 11.99 11.84
C LEU A 167 8.54 11.63 12.34
N VAL A 168 7.82 10.80 11.59
CA VAL A 168 6.50 10.30 12.03
C VAL A 168 6.65 9.43 13.27
N LYS A 169 7.64 8.54 13.31
CA LYS A 169 7.96 7.71 14.47
C LYS A 169 8.24 8.54 15.71
N GLU A 170 9.08 9.56 15.58
CA GLU A 170 9.46 10.43 16.70
C GLU A 170 8.28 11.23 17.26
N ARG A 171 7.38 11.73 16.40
CA ARG A 171 6.39 12.74 16.77
C ARG A 171 4.97 12.23 16.91
N LEU A 172 4.59 11.21 16.13
CA LEU A 172 3.19 10.82 15.95
C LEU A 172 2.93 9.33 16.23
N ASN A 173 3.83 8.43 15.80
CA ASN A 173 3.63 6.98 15.90
C ASN A 173 4.90 6.25 16.32
N PRO A 174 5.19 6.15 17.63
CA PRO A 174 6.44 5.58 18.15
C PRO A 174 6.72 4.11 17.76
N ILE A 175 5.70 3.37 17.34
CA ILE A 175 5.86 1.96 16.93
C ILE A 175 6.14 1.80 15.44
N LEU A 176 6.02 2.88 14.64
CA LEU A 176 6.20 2.81 13.20
C LEU A 176 7.61 2.35 12.82
N GLU A 177 7.70 1.37 11.94
CA GLU A 177 8.95 0.82 11.44
C GLU A 177 8.95 0.71 9.92
N ILE A 178 10.13 0.55 9.32
CA ILE A 178 10.22 0.11 7.92
C ILE A 178 9.95 -1.39 7.87
N GLU A 179 8.85 -1.78 7.22
CA GLU A 179 8.49 -3.17 6.96
C GLU A 179 9.56 -3.87 6.15
N GLY A 180 9.98 -3.22 5.11
CA GLY A 180 11.03 -3.66 4.21
C GLY A 180 10.94 -2.97 2.87
N VAL A 181 12.03 -3.09 2.13
CA VAL A 181 12.15 -2.59 0.75
C VAL A 181 11.94 -3.74 -0.21
N VAL A 182 11.07 -3.57 -1.21
CA VAL A 182 10.86 -4.52 -2.30
C VAL A 182 11.24 -3.88 -3.64
N PHE A 183 12.11 -4.54 -4.39
CA PHE A 183 12.47 -4.11 -5.73
C PHE A 183 11.35 -4.44 -6.70
N THR A 184 10.98 -3.46 -7.52
CA THR A 184 9.93 -3.58 -8.53
C THR A 184 10.45 -3.30 -9.93
N MET A 185 9.70 -3.77 -10.94
CA MET A 185 10.01 -3.55 -12.36
C MET A 185 11.45 -3.94 -12.73
N TYR A 186 11.98 -4.94 -12.03
CA TYR A 186 13.33 -5.44 -12.29
C TYR A 186 13.41 -6.06 -13.69
N ASP A 187 14.41 -5.62 -14.45
CA ASP A 187 14.73 -6.17 -15.75
C ASP A 187 16.13 -6.81 -15.73
N ALA A 188 16.18 -8.14 -15.67
CA ALA A 188 17.41 -8.92 -15.62
C ALA A 188 18.33 -8.74 -16.85
N ARG A 189 17.82 -8.15 -17.94
CA ARG A 189 18.58 -7.88 -19.16
C ARG A 189 19.45 -6.62 -19.06
N THR A 190 19.23 -5.80 -18.02
CA THR A 190 19.91 -4.51 -17.85
C THR A 190 20.91 -4.56 -16.70
N ASN A 191 22.13 -4.11 -16.95
CA ASN A 191 23.14 -3.93 -15.88
C ASN A 191 22.71 -2.89 -14.84
N LEU A 192 21.92 -1.90 -15.25
CA LEU A 192 21.41 -0.88 -14.34
C LEU A 192 20.58 -1.48 -13.21
N SER A 193 19.65 -2.39 -13.52
CA SER A 193 18.83 -3.04 -12.49
C SER A 193 19.68 -3.79 -11.46
N LEU A 194 20.71 -4.51 -11.92
CA LEU A 194 21.62 -5.23 -11.03
C LEU A 194 22.42 -4.25 -10.14
N GLN A 195 23.02 -3.23 -10.74
CA GLN A 195 23.80 -2.22 -10.00
C GLN A 195 22.97 -1.49 -8.94
N VAL A 196 21.70 -1.16 -9.25
CA VAL A 196 20.80 -0.52 -8.28
C VAL A 196 20.52 -1.46 -7.11
N VAL A 197 20.22 -2.74 -7.37
CA VAL A 197 19.98 -3.74 -6.31
C VAL A 197 21.20 -3.89 -5.41
N GLU A 198 22.40 -4.01 -5.98
CA GLU A 198 23.66 -4.12 -5.22
C GLU A 198 23.91 -2.86 -4.40
N ASN A 199 23.80 -1.68 -5.01
CA ASN A 199 24.02 -0.42 -4.34
C ASN A 199 23.05 -0.18 -3.16
N VAL A 200 21.75 -0.51 -3.33
CA VAL A 200 20.77 -0.42 -2.24
C VAL A 200 21.14 -1.41 -1.12
N LYS A 201 21.51 -2.65 -1.46
CA LYS A 201 21.90 -3.68 -0.46
C LYS A 201 23.15 -3.28 0.34
N GLU A 202 24.10 -2.61 -0.28
CA GLU A 202 25.34 -2.17 0.38
C GLU A 202 25.15 -0.96 1.29
N ASN A 203 24.21 -0.06 0.95
CA ASN A 203 24.04 1.23 1.63
C ASN A 203 22.82 1.32 2.54
N LEU A 204 21.90 0.33 2.49
CA LEU A 204 20.68 0.32 3.27
C LEU A 204 20.81 -0.61 4.47
N GLN A 205 20.48 -0.09 5.68
CA GLN A 205 20.48 -0.89 6.91
C GLN A 205 19.12 -1.57 7.18
N GLN A 206 18.07 -1.11 6.51
CA GLN A 206 16.72 -1.62 6.65
C GLN A 206 16.58 -3.00 5.99
N HIS A 207 15.53 -3.73 6.39
CA HIS A 207 15.21 -5.00 5.78
C HIS A 207 14.93 -4.88 4.27
N ILE A 208 15.51 -5.77 3.47
CA ILE A 208 15.26 -5.88 2.04
C ILE A 208 14.68 -7.25 1.76
N TYR A 209 13.50 -7.30 1.17
CA TYR A 209 12.87 -8.56 0.77
C TYR A 209 13.75 -9.31 -0.25
N LYS A 210 13.81 -10.63 -0.11
CA LYS A 210 14.51 -11.49 -1.08
C LYS A 210 13.78 -11.52 -2.41
N THR A 211 12.47 -11.40 -2.36
CA THR A 211 11.62 -11.34 -3.55
C THR A 211 11.84 -10.04 -4.30
N ILE A 212 12.04 -10.18 -5.60
CA ILE A 212 12.13 -9.07 -6.56
C ILE A 212 10.95 -9.20 -7.52
N ILE A 213 10.19 -8.13 -7.71
CA ILE A 213 9.05 -8.09 -8.63
C ILE A 213 9.58 -7.75 -10.04
N PRO A 214 9.46 -8.66 -11.01
CA PRO A 214 9.96 -8.43 -12.35
C PRO A 214 9.10 -7.41 -13.12
N ARG A 215 9.69 -6.78 -14.12
CA ARG A 215 8.90 -6.08 -15.14
C ARG A 215 8.05 -7.11 -15.88
N ASN A 216 6.73 -7.00 -15.77
CA ASN A 216 5.81 -7.97 -16.32
C ASN A 216 4.58 -7.25 -16.91
N ILE A 217 4.26 -7.52 -18.17
CA ILE A 217 3.15 -6.87 -18.88
C ILE A 217 1.80 -7.27 -18.28
N ARG A 218 1.67 -8.50 -17.77
CA ARG A 218 0.44 -8.99 -17.15
C ARG A 218 0.08 -8.20 -15.88
N LEU A 219 1.09 -7.76 -15.11
CA LEU A 219 0.89 -6.86 -13.96
C LEU A 219 0.37 -5.48 -14.37
N ALA A 220 0.71 -5.02 -15.58
CA ALA A 220 0.20 -3.75 -16.10
C ALA A 220 -1.20 -3.88 -16.71
N GLU A 221 -1.54 -5.04 -17.26
CA GLU A 221 -2.84 -5.33 -17.86
C GLU A 221 -3.92 -5.62 -16.81
N ALA A 222 -3.61 -6.38 -15.78
CA ALA A 222 -4.56 -6.88 -14.77
C ALA A 222 -5.48 -5.80 -14.18
N PRO A 223 -5.01 -4.57 -13.82
CA PRO A 223 -5.88 -3.53 -13.31
C PRO A 223 -6.95 -3.05 -14.30
N SER A 224 -6.70 -3.15 -15.61
CA SER A 224 -7.70 -2.78 -16.63
C SER A 224 -8.88 -3.77 -16.70
N TYR A 225 -8.73 -4.92 -16.06
CA TYR A 225 -9.79 -5.92 -15.91
C TYR A 225 -10.36 -5.94 -14.49
N GLY A 226 -9.93 -5.01 -13.62
CA GLY A 226 -10.35 -4.98 -12.22
C GLY A 226 -9.94 -6.23 -11.43
N MET A 227 -8.80 -6.83 -11.76
CA MET A 227 -8.35 -8.09 -11.16
C MET A 227 -6.90 -8.00 -10.65
N PRO A 228 -6.59 -8.57 -9.48
CA PRO A 228 -5.21 -8.79 -9.08
C PRO A 228 -4.58 -9.90 -9.95
N ILE A 229 -3.25 -9.94 -9.98
CA ILE A 229 -2.49 -10.80 -10.87
C ILE A 229 -2.73 -12.29 -10.65
N ASN A 230 -2.95 -12.73 -9.40
CA ASN A 230 -3.22 -14.12 -9.06
C ASN A 230 -4.55 -14.64 -9.62
N LEU A 231 -5.52 -13.75 -9.86
CA LEU A 231 -6.80 -14.06 -10.52
C LEU A 231 -6.71 -13.84 -12.04
N TYR A 232 -5.99 -12.81 -12.50
CA TYR A 232 -5.86 -12.48 -13.92
C TYR A 232 -4.97 -13.46 -14.69
N ASP A 233 -3.76 -13.72 -14.19
CA ASP A 233 -2.81 -14.68 -14.78
C ASP A 233 -1.97 -15.36 -13.69
N PRO A 234 -2.55 -16.41 -13.02
CA PRO A 234 -1.91 -17.08 -11.89
C PRO A 234 -0.59 -17.79 -12.24
N LYS A 235 -0.33 -18.02 -13.54
CA LYS A 235 0.90 -18.67 -14.02
C LYS A 235 1.99 -17.67 -14.39
N SER A 236 1.72 -16.38 -14.36
CA SER A 236 2.70 -15.35 -14.70
C SER A 236 3.84 -15.28 -13.67
N THR A 237 4.98 -14.78 -14.12
CA THR A 237 6.11 -14.49 -13.21
C THR A 237 5.77 -13.41 -12.19
N GLY A 238 4.84 -12.51 -12.53
CA GLY A 238 4.31 -11.50 -11.62
C GLY A 238 3.52 -12.12 -10.48
N ALA A 239 2.59 -13.04 -10.77
CA ALA A 239 1.82 -13.78 -9.77
C ALA A 239 2.75 -14.55 -8.82
N SER A 240 3.67 -15.33 -9.38
CA SER A 240 4.65 -16.09 -8.59
C SER A 240 5.53 -15.18 -7.71
N ALA A 241 5.84 -13.97 -8.13
CA ALA A 241 6.62 -13.02 -7.34
C ALA A 241 5.80 -12.47 -6.16
N TYR A 242 4.55 -12.06 -6.37
CA TYR A 242 3.71 -11.58 -5.27
C TYR A 242 3.31 -12.67 -4.29
N GLN A 243 3.15 -13.92 -4.74
CA GLN A 243 2.97 -15.08 -3.85
C GLN A 243 4.16 -15.24 -2.89
N ARG A 244 5.40 -15.15 -3.43
CA ARG A 244 6.61 -15.22 -2.58
C ARG A 244 6.72 -14.01 -1.64
N LEU A 245 6.36 -12.80 -2.10
CA LEU A 245 6.36 -11.62 -1.25
C LEU A 245 5.37 -11.79 -0.08
N ALA A 246 4.17 -12.32 -0.35
CA ALA A 246 3.19 -12.60 0.68
C ALA A 246 3.74 -13.63 1.70
N ASP A 247 4.42 -14.69 1.24
CA ASP A 247 5.08 -15.66 2.13
C ASP A 247 6.15 -15.00 3.01
N GLU A 248 6.97 -14.10 2.44
CA GLU A 248 7.99 -13.37 3.22
C GLU A 248 7.36 -12.42 4.24
N VAL A 249 6.26 -11.73 3.89
CA VAL A 249 5.53 -10.85 4.81
C VAL A 249 4.90 -11.63 5.96
N MET A 250 4.30 -12.81 5.68
CA MET A 250 3.70 -13.67 6.71
C MET A 250 4.74 -14.27 7.66
N ASN A 251 5.93 -14.59 7.17
CA ASN A 251 7.01 -15.21 7.95
C ASN A 251 7.93 -14.18 8.65
N ARG A 252 7.63 -12.90 8.55
CA ARG A 252 8.39 -11.85 9.23
C ARG A 252 7.90 -11.73 10.66
N GLU A 253 8.79 -12.07 11.61
CA GLU A 253 8.63 -11.85 13.07
C GLU A 253 9.04 -10.45 13.49
#